data_c12c878ca585951d156b18c344e245cf
#
_entry.id   c12c878ca585951d156b18c344e245cf
#
_cell.length_a   1.000
_cell.length_b   1.000
_cell.length_c   1.000
_cell.angle_alpha   90.00
_cell.angle_beta   90.00
_cell.angle_gamma   90.00
#
_symmetry.space_group_name_H-M   'P 1'
#
loop_
_entity.id
_entity.type
_entity.pdbx_description
1 polymer ?
#
loop_
_entity_poly.entity_id
_entity_poly.type
_entity_poly.pdbx_seq_one_letter_code
_entity_poly.pdbx_strand_id
1 'polypeptide(L)'
;MTDALRVALVLIASYCIGGIPWGLVLVWAIKHVDVRDFGSGKTGATNVLRLLGWQGFVVALILDAMKGIGAVLLARYVTGSSWVEAVAGILAISGHCWSPYLGFRGGGRGMVTAMGAAFTMAPGLILLIPVFLIPVLLTRYMSLGNVTASLSAPVVLLIGALLGWSPWAYFFFGTAGCALILINHSDNIQRLLAGTERKIGDKVTPHNPEPGAQAH
;
A
#
# COMPACT_ATOMS: atom_id res chain seq x y z
N MET A 1 23.15 17.87 16.18
CA MET A 1 22.77 17.37 14.85
C MET A 1 22.00 18.48 14.17
N THR A 2 22.35 18.87 12.96
CA THR A 2 21.63 19.93 12.23
C THR A 2 20.21 19.47 11.86
N ASP A 3 19.26 20.42 11.76
CA ASP A 3 17.87 20.07 11.42
C ASP A 3 17.77 19.40 10.04
N ALA A 4 18.60 19.82 9.09
CA ALA A 4 18.69 19.16 7.78
C ALA A 4 19.09 17.68 7.86
N LEU A 5 20.06 17.34 8.73
CA LEU A 5 20.47 15.95 8.91
C LEU A 5 19.36 15.11 9.58
N ARG A 6 18.64 15.68 10.56
CA ARG A 6 17.48 15.01 11.17
C ARG A 6 16.41 14.67 10.14
N VAL A 7 16.04 15.66 9.32
CA VAL A 7 15.06 15.46 8.24
C VAL A 7 15.54 14.39 7.28
N ALA A 8 16.78 14.44 6.80
CA ALA A 8 17.33 13.44 5.88
C ALA A 8 17.25 12.01 6.46
N LEU A 9 17.65 11.83 7.72
CA LEU A 9 17.61 10.52 8.38
C LEU A 9 16.18 9.99 8.54
N VAL A 10 15.21 10.85 8.89
CA VAL A 10 13.80 10.50 8.99
C VAL A 10 13.26 10.04 7.64
N LEU A 11 13.57 10.74 6.56
CA LEU A 11 13.10 10.42 5.22
C LEU A 11 13.69 9.09 4.71
N ILE A 12 14.98 8.88 4.92
CA ILE A 12 15.64 7.60 4.58
C ILE A 12 15.02 6.45 5.39
N ALA A 13 14.86 6.63 6.70
CA ALA A 13 14.24 5.63 7.56
C ALA A 13 12.79 5.32 7.12
N SER A 14 12.01 6.33 6.73
CA SER A 14 10.64 6.16 6.25
C SER A 14 10.58 5.31 4.98
N TYR A 15 11.49 5.52 4.03
CA TYR A 15 11.61 4.68 2.83
C TYR A 15 11.98 3.24 3.19
N CYS A 16 12.96 3.04 4.08
CA CYS A 16 13.38 1.72 4.53
C CYS A 16 12.26 0.99 5.29
N ILE A 17 11.56 1.65 6.23
CA ILE A 17 10.39 1.09 6.94
C ILE A 17 9.32 0.67 5.93
N GLY A 18 8.99 1.54 4.98
CA GLY A 18 8.05 1.24 3.90
C GLY A 18 8.45 0.01 3.08
N GLY A 19 9.75 -0.14 2.85
CA GLY A 19 10.32 -1.22 2.03
C GLY A 19 10.23 -2.62 2.62
N ILE A 20 10.00 -2.80 3.93
CA ILE A 20 9.95 -4.14 4.56
C ILE A 20 8.86 -4.99 3.88
N PRO A 21 9.21 -6.13 3.23
CA PRO A 21 8.24 -6.90 2.42
C PRO A 21 7.47 -7.91 3.27
N TRP A 22 6.58 -7.45 4.16
CA TRP A 22 5.88 -8.31 5.12
C TRP A 22 5.12 -9.46 4.48
N GLY A 23 4.47 -9.26 3.33
CA GLY A 23 3.77 -10.33 2.64
C GLY A 23 4.69 -11.46 2.19
N LEU A 24 5.91 -11.14 1.73
CA LEU A 24 6.93 -12.15 1.42
C LEU A 24 7.38 -12.87 2.68
N VAL A 25 7.72 -12.12 3.73
CA VAL A 25 8.20 -12.69 5.01
C VAL A 25 7.17 -13.66 5.59
N LEU A 26 5.89 -13.27 5.63
CA LEU A 26 4.80 -14.09 6.17
C LEU A 26 4.59 -15.37 5.36
N VAL A 27 4.53 -15.28 4.03
CA VAL A 27 4.29 -16.45 3.18
C VAL A 27 5.49 -17.40 3.24
N TRP A 28 6.71 -16.85 3.18
CA TRP A 28 7.92 -17.69 3.29
C TRP A 28 8.02 -18.37 4.65
N ALA A 29 7.72 -17.69 5.75
CA ALA A 29 7.77 -18.25 7.09
C ALA A 29 6.79 -19.41 7.31
N ILE A 30 5.64 -19.42 6.61
CA ILE A 30 4.57 -20.40 6.82
C ILE A 30 4.60 -21.51 5.76
N LYS A 31 4.89 -21.17 4.49
CA LYS A 31 4.80 -22.09 3.36
C LYS A 31 6.12 -22.36 2.64
N HIS A 32 7.21 -21.65 3.02
CA HIS A 32 8.54 -21.76 2.39
C HIS A 32 8.53 -21.52 0.87
N VAL A 33 7.60 -20.68 0.37
CA VAL A 33 7.51 -20.28 -1.04
C VAL A 33 7.57 -18.77 -1.18
N ASP A 34 7.96 -18.28 -2.36
CA ASP A 34 7.93 -16.85 -2.67
C ASP A 34 6.52 -16.45 -3.10
N VAL A 35 5.92 -15.50 -2.39
CA VAL A 35 4.58 -14.97 -2.72
C VAL A 35 4.50 -14.38 -4.12
N ARG A 36 5.65 -13.95 -4.69
CA ARG A 36 5.73 -13.34 -6.02
C ARG A 36 5.61 -14.36 -7.15
N ASP A 37 5.83 -15.63 -6.89
CA ASP A 37 5.63 -16.70 -7.86
C ASP A 37 4.15 -17.01 -8.10
N PHE A 38 3.25 -16.35 -7.35
CA PHE A 38 1.81 -16.62 -7.39
C PHE A 38 0.99 -15.36 -7.70
N GLY A 39 -0.17 -15.59 -8.31
CA GLY A 39 -1.24 -14.61 -8.43
C GLY A 39 -0.85 -13.32 -9.13
N SER A 40 -0.68 -12.22 -8.38
CA SER A 40 -0.34 -10.92 -8.95
C SER A 40 1.15 -10.67 -9.11
N GLY A 41 2.02 -11.58 -8.67
CA GLY A 41 3.46 -11.36 -8.64
C GLY A 41 3.93 -10.27 -7.67
N LYS A 42 3.07 -9.87 -6.71
CA LYS A 42 3.33 -8.78 -5.77
C LYS A 42 3.27 -9.25 -4.32
N THR A 43 3.97 -8.54 -3.42
CA THR A 43 4.04 -8.88 -1.99
C THR A 43 2.85 -8.38 -1.15
N GLY A 44 1.86 -7.72 -1.76
CA GLY A 44 0.76 -7.08 -1.03
C GLY A 44 -0.24 -8.07 -0.40
N ALA A 45 -0.98 -7.60 0.62
CA ALA A 45 -1.91 -8.39 1.43
C ALA A 45 -2.94 -9.21 0.60
N THR A 46 -3.43 -8.69 -0.53
CA THR A 46 -4.37 -9.42 -1.42
C THR A 46 -3.73 -10.68 -2.02
N ASN A 47 -2.41 -10.70 -2.25
CA ASN A 47 -1.72 -11.89 -2.73
C ASN A 47 -1.48 -12.89 -1.59
N VAL A 48 -1.20 -12.37 -0.38
CA VAL A 48 -1.13 -13.16 0.85
C VAL A 48 -2.47 -13.85 1.14
N LEU A 49 -3.61 -13.16 0.96
CA LEU A 49 -4.96 -13.74 1.08
C LEU A 49 -5.12 -15.04 0.26
N ARG A 50 -4.59 -15.05 -0.94
CA ARG A 50 -4.71 -16.19 -1.86
C ARG A 50 -3.91 -17.41 -1.39
N LEU A 51 -2.82 -17.20 -0.67
CA LEU A 51 -1.91 -18.27 -0.22
C LEU A 51 -2.16 -18.70 1.23
N LEU A 52 -2.43 -17.74 2.12
CA LEU A 52 -2.57 -17.96 3.57
C LEU A 52 -4.01 -17.76 4.08
N GLY A 53 -4.97 -17.43 3.20
CA GLY A 53 -6.35 -17.16 3.60
C GLY A 53 -6.50 -15.86 4.40
N TRP A 54 -7.67 -15.70 5.05
CA TRP A 54 -8.04 -14.45 5.74
C TRP A 54 -7.13 -14.10 6.92
N GLN A 55 -6.63 -15.10 7.65
CA GLN A 55 -5.71 -14.86 8.77
C GLN A 55 -4.41 -14.20 8.29
N GLY A 56 -3.77 -14.77 7.26
CA GLY A 56 -2.59 -14.19 6.65
C GLY A 56 -2.83 -12.80 6.05
N PHE A 57 -4.01 -12.60 5.43
CA PHE A 57 -4.43 -11.30 4.90
C PHE A 57 -4.48 -10.23 5.99
N VAL A 58 -5.14 -10.51 7.12
CA VAL A 58 -5.30 -9.55 8.22
C VAL A 58 -3.93 -9.18 8.81
N VAL A 59 -3.06 -10.17 9.04
CA VAL A 59 -1.70 -9.91 9.55
C VAL A 59 -0.91 -9.07 8.57
N ALA A 60 -0.90 -9.40 7.27
CA ALA A 60 -0.21 -8.63 6.24
C ALA A 60 -0.76 -7.20 6.14
N LEU A 61 -2.08 -7.03 6.22
CA LEU A 61 -2.75 -5.72 6.20
C LEU A 61 -2.31 -4.86 7.39
N ILE A 62 -2.31 -5.40 8.60
CA ILE A 62 -1.87 -4.67 9.81
C ILE A 62 -0.41 -4.26 9.66
N LEU A 63 0.48 -5.19 9.30
CA LEU A 63 1.91 -4.91 9.17
C LEU A 63 2.20 -3.89 8.06
N ASP A 64 1.50 -3.95 6.93
CA ASP A 64 1.64 -2.97 5.85
C ASP A 64 1.07 -1.59 6.22
N ALA A 65 -0.01 -1.52 7.02
CA ALA A 65 -0.52 -0.26 7.55
C ALA A 65 0.47 0.36 8.56
N MET A 66 1.04 -0.46 9.46
CA MET A 66 2.01 -0.01 10.46
C MET A 66 3.25 0.66 9.84
N LYS A 67 3.65 0.31 8.61
CA LYS A 67 4.74 0.99 7.91
C LYS A 67 4.40 2.46 7.64
N GLY A 68 3.21 2.73 7.13
CA GLY A 68 2.74 4.10 6.88
C GLY A 68 2.56 4.89 8.17
N ILE A 69 1.94 4.27 9.18
CA ILE A 69 1.77 4.86 10.52
C ILE A 69 3.13 5.21 11.12
N GLY A 70 4.06 4.24 11.15
CA GLY A 70 5.39 4.42 11.73
C GLY A 70 6.20 5.51 11.05
N ALA A 71 6.17 5.59 9.72
CA ALA A 71 6.87 6.64 8.97
C ALA A 71 6.35 8.05 9.31
N VAL A 72 5.03 8.22 9.34
CA VAL A 72 4.40 9.52 9.67
C VAL A 72 4.65 9.90 11.13
N LEU A 73 4.49 8.97 12.07
CA LEU A 73 4.75 9.24 13.49
C LEU A 73 6.23 9.57 13.74
N LEU A 74 7.17 8.86 13.10
CA LEU A 74 8.59 9.18 13.18
C LEU A 74 8.85 10.61 12.71
N ALA A 75 8.29 11.02 11.56
CA ALA A 75 8.44 12.36 11.03
C ALA A 75 7.83 13.41 11.99
N ARG A 76 6.65 13.15 12.52
CA ARG A 76 5.94 14.02 13.46
C ARG A 76 6.74 14.26 14.73
N TYR A 77 7.21 13.18 15.39
CA TYR A 77 7.93 13.29 16.65
C TYR A 77 9.33 13.90 16.53
N VAL A 78 10.01 13.66 15.40
CA VAL A 78 11.38 14.15 15.21
C VAL A 78 11.42 15.58 14.70
N THR A 79 10.45 16.00 13.87
CA THR A 79 10.52 17.29 13.16
C THR A 79 9.37 18.23 13.45
N GLY A 80 8.20 17.74 13.87
CA GLY A 80 6.98 18.55 14.06
C GLY A 80 6.44 19.19 12.78
N SER A 81 6.96 18.81 11.61
CA SER A 81 6.61 19.43 10.32
C SER A 81 5.65 18.57 9.52
N SER A 82 4.46 19.12 9.20
CA SER A 82 3.48 18.47 8.35
C SER A 82 3.99 18.18 6.93
N TRP A 83 4.93 19.00 6.43
CA TRP A 83 5.58 18.73 5.14
C TRP A 83 6.50 17.52 5.21
N VAL A 84 7.26 17.35 6.32
CA VAL A 84 8.10 16.16 6.49
C VAL A 84 7.24 14.91 6.70
N GLU A 85 6.12 15.02 7.43
CA GLU A 85 5.13 13.92 7.54
C GLU A 85 4.63 13.48 6.16
N ALA A 86 4.22 14.44 5.32
CA ALA A 86 3.72 14.17 3.96
C ALA A 86 4.76 13.45 3.10
N VAL A 87 6.01 13.95 3.07
CA VAL A 87 7.10 13.35 2.30
C VAL A 87 7.48 11.97 2.87
N ALA A 88 7.51 11.80 4.19
CA ALA A 88 7.77 10.52 4.84
C ALA A 88 6.72 9.46 4.47
N GLY A 89 5.43 9.84 4.45
CA GLY A 89 4.35 8.98 3.99
C GLY A 89 4.51 8.56 2.52
N ILE A 90 4.84 9.50 1.63
CA ILE A 90 5.11 9.23 0.21
C ILE A 90 6.30 8.27 0.06
N LEU A 91 7.37 8.48 0.82
CA LEU A 91 8.54 7.60 0.80
C LEU A 91 8.24 6.20 1.35
N ALA A 92 7.39 6.08 2.37
CA ALA A 92 6.94 4.78 2.85
C ALA A 92 6.12 4.02 1.78
N ILE A 93 5.23 4.71 1.05
CA ILE A 93 4.50 4.13 -0.10
C ILE A 93 5.49 3.70 -1.19
N SER A 94 6.45 4.57 -1.53
CA SER A 94 7.48 4.28 -2.54
C SER A 94 8.34 3.09 -2.14
N GLY A 95 8.76 3.01 -0.88
CA GLY A 95 9.50 1.87 -0.33
C GLY A 95 8.71 0.57 -0.43
N HIS A 96 7.39 0.61 -0.14
CA HIS A 96 6.54 -0.56 -0.31
C HIS A 96 6.42 -1.01 -1.77
N CYS A 97 6.37 -0.08 -2.72
CA CYS A 97 6.27 -0.39 -4.16
C CYS A 97 7.61 -0.84 -4.75
N TRP A 98 8.69 -0.18 -4.37
CA TRP A 98 10.05 -0.41 -4.85
C TRP A 98 10.98 -0.66 -3.66
N SER A 99 10.83 -1.85 -3.06
CA SER A 99 11.54 -2.23 -1.86
C SER A 99 13.06 -2.34 -2.08
N PRO A 100 13.87 -1.65 -1.25
CA PRO A 100 15.33 -1.77 -1.31
C PRO A 100 15.79 -3.20 -0.94
N TYR A 101 15.02 -3.91 -0.13
CA TYR A 101 15.30 -5.29 0.28
C TYR A 101 15.03 -6.32 -0.82
N LEU A 102 14.33 -5.92 -1.88
CA LEU A 102 13.99 -6.77 -3.03
C LEU A 102 14.68 -6.30 -4.32
N GLY A 103 15.75 -5.53 -4.21
CA GLY A 103 16.44 -4.95 -5.37
C GLY A 103 15.56 -4.01 -6.18
N PHE A 104 14.67 -3.26 -5.52
CA PHE A 104 13.73 -2.30 -6.10
C PHE A 104 12.70 -2.91 -7.06
N ARG A 105 12.45 -4.23 -6.98
CA ARG A 105 11.52 -4.96 -7.84
C ARG A 105 10.55 -5.80 -7.01
N GLY A 106 9.37 -6.11 -7.57
CA GLY A 106 8.44 -7.08 -6.98
C GLY A 106 7.78 -6.67 -5.67
N GLY A 107 7.82 -5.40 -5.28
CA GLY A 107 7.09 -4.88 -4.11
C GLY A 107 5.57 -4.95 -4.27
N GLY A 108 4.83 -4.42 -3.30
CA GLY A 108 3.38 -4.33 -3.35
C GLY A 108 2.87 -3.14 -4.16
N ARG A 109 1.57 -2.78 -3.98
CA ARG A 109 0.92 -1.66 -4.68
C ARG A 109 0.72 -0.40 -3.83
N GLY A 110 1.13 -0.42 -2.57
CA GLY A 110 1.19 0.75 -1.70
C GLY A 110 -0.10 1.16 -1.00
N MET A 111 -1.28 0.63 -1.36
CA MET A 111 -2.57 1.11 -0.86
C MET A 111 -2.69 1.04 0.66
N VAL A 112 -2.37 -0.09 1.27
CA VAL A 112 -2.51 -0.28 2.73
C VAL A 112 -1.53 0.60 3.50
N THR A 113 -0.29 0.74 3.01
CA THR A 113 0.71 1.66 3.57
C THR A 113 0.24 3.12 3.45
N ALA A 114 -0.37 3.49 2.30
CA ALA A 114 -0.96 4.81 2.10
C ALA A 114 -2.11 5.08 3.06
N MET A 115 -3.00 4.10 3.29
CA MET A 115 -4.09 4.21 4.27
C MET A 115 -3.55 4.43 5.69
N GLY A 116 -2.53 3.67 6.10
CA GLY A 116 -1.89 3.87 7.41
C GLY A 116 -1.33 5.28 7.59
N ALA A 117 -0.60 5.78 6.59
CA ALA A 117 -0.08 7.14 6.60
C ALA A 117 -1.21 8.19 6.60
N ALA A 118 -2.20 8.03 5.72
CA ALA A 118 -3.33 8.94 5.56
C ALA A 118 -4.16 9.08 6.84
N PHE A 119 -4.53 7.97 7.48
CA PHE A 119 -5.32 7.99 8.72
C PHE A 119 -4.54 8.56 9.91
N THR A 120 -3.20 8.45 9.90
CA THR A 120 -2.35 9.08 10.91
C THR A 120 -2.28 10.60 10.74
N MET A 121 -2.24 11.09 9.50
CA MET A 121 -2.22 12.52 9.16
C MET A 121 -3.60 13.16 9.34
N ALA A 122 -4.63 12.52 8.80
CA ALA A 122 -6.00 13.02 8.77
C ALA A 122 -6.99 11.88 9.12
N PRO A 123 -7.28 11.66 10.42
CA PRO A 123 -8.13 10.54 10.87
C PRO A 123 -9.53 10.53 10.24
N GLY A 124 -10.06 11.69 9.84
CA GLY A 124 -11.34 11.80 9.13
C GLY A 124 -11.39 11.05 7.79
N LEU A 125 -10.23 10.71 7.20
CA LEU A 125 -10.17 9.87 5.99
C LEU A 125 -10.67 8.43 6.21
N ILE A 126 -10.88 8.00 7.47
CA ILE A 126 -11.55 6.72 7.77
C ILE A 126 -12.94 6.66 7.13
N LEU A 127 -13.59 7.80 6.91
CA LEU A 127 -14.87 7.90 6.22
C LEU A 127 -14.80 7.50 4.74
N LEU A 128 -13.61 7.33 4.16
CA LEU A 128 -13.42 6.76 2.82
C LEU A 128 -13.43 5.22 2.82
N ILE A 129 -13.49 4.56 3.97
CA ILE A 129 -13.60 3.09 4.02
C ILE A 129 -14.82 2.59 3.22
N PRO A 130 -16.02 3.17 3.29
CA PRO A 130 -17.14 2.79 2.43
C PRO A 130 -16.86 2.97 0.94
N VAL A 131 -16.12 4.03 0.53
CA VAL A 131 -15.74 4.26 -0.86
C VAL A 131 -14.82 3.16 -1.40
N PHE A 132 -14.01 2.58 -0.54
CA PHE A 132 -13.23 1.37 -0.85
C PHE A 132 -14.10 0.11 -0.83
N LEU A 133 -14.89 -0.10 0.23
CA LEU A 133 -15.58 -1.37 0.48
C LEU A 133 -16.76 -1.59 -0.48
N ILE A 134 -17.57 -0.57 -0.79
CA ILE A 134 -18.76 -0.73 -1.63
C ILE A 134 -18.41 -1.32 -3.00
N PRO A 135 -17.46 -0.77 -3.77
CA PRO A 135 -17.06 -1.39 -5.04
C PRO A 135 -16.54 -2.82 -4.87
N VAL A 136 -15.76 -3.09 -3.80
CA VAL A 136 -15.23 -4.43 -3.53
C VAL A 136 -16.34 -5.43 -3.25
N LEU A 137 -17.32 -5.08 -2.42
CA LEU A 137 -18.43 -5.97 -2.06
C LEU A 137 -19.33 -6.27 -3.25
N LEU A 138 -19.61 -5.25 -4.09
CA LEU A 138 -20.48 -5.41 -5.26
C LEU A 138 -19.81 -6.19 -6.40
N THR A 139 -18.50 -6.01 -6.61
CA THR A 139 -17.80 -6.55 -7.79
C THR A 139 -16.84 -7.68 -7.48
N ARG A 140 -16.41 -7.81 -6.22
CA ARG A 140 -15.32 -8.66 -5.74
C ARG A 140 -13.94 -8.27 -6.29
N TYR A 141 -13.79 -7.08 -6.90
CA TYR A 141 -12.53 -6.55 -7.39
C TYR A 141 -11.85 -5.67 -6.33
N MET A 142 -10.80 -6.19 -5.66
CA MET A 142 -9.99 -5.42 -4.71
C MET A 142 -9.37 -4.17 -5.35
N SER A 143 -8.93 -4.30 -6.59
CA SER A 143 -8.30 -3.21 -7.34
C SER A 143 -9.26 -2.04 -7.61
N LEU A 144 -10.54 -2.32 -7.85
CA LEU A 144 -11.54 -1.26 -8.05
C LEU A 144 -11.70 -0.42 -6.78
N GLY A 145 -11.81 -1.07 -5.60
CA GLY A 145 -11.86 -0.36 -4.33
C GLY A 145 -10.60 0.48 -4.06
N ASN A 146 -9.41 -0.06 -4.37
CA ASN A 146 -8.16 0.67 -4.23
C ASN A 146 -8.13 1.93 -5.12
N VAL A 147 -8.52 1.82 -6.38
CA VAL A 147 -8.54 2.93 -7.34
C VAL A 147 -9.55 3.99 -6.92
N THR A 148 -10.79 3.60 -6.57
CA THR A 148 -11.83 4.56 -6.15
C THR A 148 -11.44 5.31 -4.88
N ALA A 149 -10.94 4.62 -3.86
CA ALA A 149 -10.50 5.25 -2.62
C ALA A 149 -9.29 6.17 -2.84
N SER A 150 -8.31 5.76 -3.68
CA SER A 150 -7.13 6.58 -3.95
C SER A 150 -7.47 7.87 -4.70
N LEU A 151 -8.44 7.84 -5.62
CA LEU A 151 -8.93 9.03 -6.32
C LEU A 151 -9.73 9.98 -5.40
N SER A 152 -10.42 9.43 -4.40
CA SER A 152 -11.23 10.23 -3.48
C SER A 152 -10.39 10.93 -2.40
N ALA A 153 -9.27 10.36 -1.99
CA ALA A 153 -8.45 10.91 -0.90
C ALA A 153 -7.94 12.34 -1.17
N PRO A 154 -7.34 12.67 -2.35
CA PRO A 154 -6.90 14.05 -2.60
C PRO A 154 -8.07 15.05 -2.65
N VAL A 155 -9.26 14.64 -3.08
CA VAL A 155 -10.45 15.51 -3.10
C VAL A 155 -10.85 15.89 -1.67
N VAL A 156 -10.92 14.92 -0.77
CA VAL A 156 -11.26 15.17 0.65
C VAL A 156 -10.18 16.03 1.32
N LEU A 157 -8.91 15.75 1.05
CA LEU A 157 -7.79 16.52 1.62
C LEU A 157 -7.73 17.95 1.04
N LEU A 158 -8.10 18.17 -0.22
CA LEU A 158 -8.24 19.49 -0.81
C LEU A 158 -9.32 20.29 -0.10
N ILE A 159 -10.51 19.69 0.09
CA ILE A 159 -11.61 20.33 0.81
C ILE A 159 -11.17 20.65 2.24
N GLY A 160 -10.50 19.73 2.93
CA GLY A 160 -9.96 19.97 4.26
C GLY A 160 -8.95 21.11 4.31
N ALA A 161 -8.08 21.23 3.32
CA ALA A 161 -7.10 22.32 3.23
C ALA A 161 -7.77 23.67 2.93
N LEU A 162 -8.75 23.72 2.03
CA LEU A 162 -9.51 24.93 1.70
C LEU A 162 -10.35 25.45 2.88
N LEU A 163 -10.88 24.54 3.70
CA LEU A 163 -11.65 24.86 4.91
C LEU A 163 -10.77 25.12 6.14
N GLY A 164 -9.44 24.99 6.00
CA GLY A 164 -8.49 25.16 7.12
C GLY A 164 -8.48 24.02 8.15
N TRP A 165 -9.07 22.86 7.83
CA TRP A 165 -9.14 21.70 8.72
C TRP A 165 -7.89 20.82 8.67
N SER A 166 -7.10 20.93 7.60
CA SER A 166 -5.86 20.19 7.43
C SER A 166 -4.77 21.02 6.74
N PRO A 167 -3.46 20.75 7.02
CA PRO A 167 -2.37 21.40 6.32
C PRO A 167 -2.39 21.11 4.82
N TRP A 168 -1.97 22.05 3.99
CA TRP A 168 -1.76 21.87 2.55
C TRP A 168 -0.79 20.71 2.21
N ALA A 169 0.15 20.44 3.11
CA ALA A 169 1.06 19.30 2.97
C ALA A 169 0.34 17.95 2.83
N TYR A 170 -0.83 17.79 3.48
CA TYR A 170 -1.61 16.55 3.40
C TYR A 170 -2.35 16.42 2.07
N PHE A 171 -2.79 17.52 1.47
CA PHE A 171 -3.28 17.50 0.09
C PHE A 171 -2.18 17.07 -0.89
N PHE A 172 -0.96 17.59 -0.72
CA PHE A 172 0.20 17.16 -1.51
C PHE A 172 0.47 15.65 -1.34
N PHE A 173 0.45 15.13 -0.09
CA PHE A 173 0.55 13.70 0.18
C PHE A 173 -0.54 12.90 -0.55
N GLY A 174 -1.80 13.32 -0.45
CA GLY A 174 -2.93 12.64 -1.09
C GLY A 174 -2.79 12.58 -2.60
N THR A 175 -2.37 13.67 -3.22
CA THR A 175 -2.19 13.77 -4.68
C THR A 175 -1.03 12.90 -5.16
N ALA A 176 0.14 13.01 -4.51
CA ALA A 176 1.31 12.21 -4.86
C ALA A 176 1.09 10.71 -4.56
N GLY A 177 0.46 10.39 -3.41
CA GLY A 177 0.09 9.03 -3.05
C GLY A 177 -0.92 8.41 -4.03
N CYS A 178 -1.93 9.17 -4.46
CA CYS A 178 -2.85 8.75 -5.50
C CYS A 178 -2.12 8.41 -6.80
N ALA A 179 -1.24 9.29 -7.27
CA ALA A 179 -0.45 9.06 -8.49
C ALA A 179 0.39 7.78 -8.37
N LEU A 180 1.09 7.57 -7.25
CA LEU A 180 1.88 6.36 -6.99
C LEU A 180 1.00 5.10 -7.02
N ILE A 181 -0.18 5.14 -6.40
CA ILE A 181 -1.10 4.01 -6.38
C ILE A 181 -1.61 3.70 -7.78
N LEU A 182 -2.03 4.70 -8.56
CA LEU A 182 -2.52 4.51 -9.93
C LEU A 182 -1.44 3.93 -10.85
N ILE A 183 -0.21 4.43 -10.77
CA ILE A 183 0.94 3.89 -11.52
C ILE A 183 1.14 2.40 -11.19
N ASN A 184 1.10 2.03 -9.89
CA ASN A 184 1.28 0.65 -9.46
C ASN A 184 0.03 -0.24 -9.65
N HIS A 185 -1.12 0.34 -10.06
CA HIS A 185 -2.33 -0.37 -10.43
C HIS A 185 -2.60 -0.35 -11.95
N SER A 186 -1.67 0.13 -12.78
CA SER A 186 -1.87 0.24 -14.23
C SER A 186 -2.27 -1.08 -14.88
N ASP A 187 -1.65 -2.18 -14.47
CA ASP A 187 -1.98 -3.53 -14.92
C ASP A 187 -3.38 -3.99 -14.47
N ASN A 188 -3.82 -3.58 -13.26
CA ASN A 188 -5.18 -3.86 -12.78
C ASN A 188 -6.21 -3.02 -13.54
N ILE A 189 -5.93 -1.75 -13.77
CA ILE A 189 -6.82 -0.83 -14.50
C ILE A 189 -7.05 -1.37 -15.92
N GLN A 190 -5.99 -1.81 -16.60
CA GLN A 190 -6.12 -2.45 -17.92
C GLN A 190 -7.01 -3.69 -17.87
N ARG A 191 -6.84 -4.58 -16.87
CA ARG A 191 -7.68 -5.77 -16.71
C ARG A 191 -9.12 -5.44 -16.30
N LEU A 192 -9.34 -4.39 -15.50
CA LEU A 192 -10.69 -3.91 -15.16
C LEU A 192 -11.43 -3.42 -16.40
N LEU A 193 -10.77 -2.64 -17.26
CA LEU A 193 -11.33 -2.15 -18.52
C LEU A 193 -11.60 -3.29 -19.52
N ALA A 194 -10.75 -4.32 -19.53
CA ALA A 194 -10.92 -5.50 -20.37
C ALA A 194 -11.88 -6.56 -19.77
N GLY A 195 -12.42 -6.35 -18.56
CA GLY A 195 -13.30 -7.34 -17.90
C GLY A 195 -12.58 -8.61 -17.42
N THR A 196 -11.25 -8.61 -17.36
CA THR A 196 -10.39 -9.77 -17.04
C THR A 196 -9.72 -9.67 -15.67
N GLU A 197 -10.14 -8.73 -14.81
CA GLU A 197 -9.57 -8.57 -13.48
C GLU A 197 -9.94 -9.76 -12.57
N ARG A 198 -9.00 -10.14 -11.70
CA ARG A 198 -9.15 -11.26 -10.76
C ARG A 198 -10.07 -10.89 -9.61
N LYS A 199 -11.05 -11.74 -9.33
CA LYS A 199 -11.96 -11.56 -8.18
C LYS A 199 -11.36 -12.13 -6.89
N ILE A 200 -11.87 -11.66 -5.76
CA ILE A 200 -11.61 -12.30 -4.46
C ILE A 200 -12.19 -13.71 -4.50
N GLY A 201 -11.36 -14.70 -4.12
CA GLY A 201 -11.74 -16.13 -4.11
C GLY A 201 -11.38 -16.90 -5.38
N ASP A 202 -10.86 -16.25 -6.42
CA ASP A 202 -10.33 -16.97 -7.58
C ASP A 202 -9.13 -17.83 -7.18
N LYS A 203 -9.06 -19.06 -7.68
CA LYS A 203 -7.93 -19.97 -7.49
C LYS A 203 -6.68 -19.38 -8.14
N VAL A 204 -5.53 -19.60 -7.50
CA VAL A 204 -4.24 -19.11 -7.97
C VAL A 204 -3.31 -20.27 -8.23
N THR A 205 -2.78 -20.32 -9.45
CA THR A 205 -1.72 -21.24 -9.87
C THR A 205 -0.35 -20.52 -9.85
N PRO A 206 0.75 -21.25 -9.65
CA PRO A 206 2.10 -20.70 -9.82
C PRO A 206 2.30 -20.18 -11.24
N HIS A 207 3.11 -19.12 -11.40
CA HIS A 207 3.47 -18.59 -12.73
C HIS A 207 4.39 -19.54 -13.49
N ASN A 208 5.27 -20.26 -12.78
CA ASN A 208 6.08 -21.36 -13.31
C ASN A 208 5.78 -22.62 -12.49
N PRO A 209 4.85 -23.48 -12.92
CA PRO A 209 4.72 -24.79 -12.31
C PRO A 209 6.04 -25.54 -12.52
N GLU A 210 6.66 -26.05 -11.43
CA GLU A 210 7.80 -26.96 -11.55
C GLU A 210 7.45 -28.07 -12.57
N PRO A 211 8.41 -28.49 -13.44
CA PRO A 211 8.18 -29.60 -14.36
C PRO A 211 7.92 -30.87 -13.51
N GLY A 212 6.66 -31.23 -13.33
CA GLY A 212 6.24 -32.40 -12.52
C GLY A 212 5.00 -32.20 -11.65
N ALA A 213 4.52 -30.97 -11.44
CA ALA A 213 3.33 -30.69 -10.61
C ALA A 213 1.98 -30.76 -11.37
N GLN A 214 1.96 -31.43 -12.54
CA GLN A 214 0.71 -31.76 -13.24
C GLN A 214 0.31 -33.19 -12.91
N ALA A 215 -0.87 -33.33 -12.32
CA ALA A 215 -1.61 -34.54 -11.99
C ALA A 215 -1.34 -35.17 -10.61
N HIS A 216 -2.15 -34.71 -9.64
CA HIS A 216 -2.85 -35.68 -8.75
C HIS A 216 -4.17 -35.06 -8.32
#